data_1166f4fb97d7b89cbb18f41842ba2459
#
_entry.id   1166f4fb97d7b89cbb18f41842ba2459
#
_cell.length_a   1.000
_cell.length_b   1.000
_cell.length_c   1.000
_cell.angle_alpha   90.00
_cell.angle_beta   90.00
_cell.angle_gamma   90.00
#
_symmetry.space_group_name_H-M   'P 1'
#
loop_
_entity.id
_entity.type
_entity.pdbx_description
1 polymer ?
#
loop_
_entity_poly.entity_id
_entity_poly.type
_entity_poly.pdbx_seq_one_letter_code
_entity_poly.pdbx_strand_id
1 'polypeptide(L)'
;MINIDNSTVAVETSAELKSILEGTNSITHIYLAKDITLAQGITILGSKTQVTIDGLYPADGTGSIHTYTDMNSASNADAIGVRTASSIHVTVQNLNVVGKNYYGLIYVAEGSAYQNVVITYKNITYNGPQITYHPSGLSIYQDLTINIIDSTASVANEVAEAGSIQIGGKTTIIHNSVGDSAFWFRGYSGNYVKLTINQNSTFSVKTKYGFFRNNSHQASSVLIDQNSSFSVIQAQTNSSYATLSCRGAFTVNENASLYLEANYQNTAPLILFNTTSSSFNVTNPKSVILYNSSYNCLSFANTATFNINCGKIDYWLTSPTLISTGVIENNPLYSWYKSNDENISINSSITSSKTTIIGNNLSESEVESLPSLSLLTFQTAKTLRFIDFGNLELIGAPSIIEFQRPIVSSNPMILGRKNKALNMSVVDSRAISSNWYLYASIDGPLATTNNEHSLPESLIFIDENNEIKTLSSTPTLVYSVGVNTI
;
A
#
# COMPACT_ATOMS: atom_id res chain seq x y z
N MET A 1 25.07 -19.39 -25.97
CA MET A 1 25.60 -18.69 -24.80
C MET A 1 26.61 -17.64 -25.21
N ILE A 2 26.48 -16.43 -24.74
CA ILE A 2 27.35 -15.30 -25.06
C ILE A 2 28.04 -14.87 -23.75
N ASN A 3 29.36 -14.92 -23.70
CA ASN A 3 30.14 -14.43 -22.57
C ASN A 3 30.28 -12.92 -22.68
N ILE A 4 29.87 -12.19 -21.64
CA ILE A 4 29.94 -10.72 -21.57
C ILE A 4 31.17 -10.33 -20.76
N ASP A 5 31.34 -10.94 -19.58
CA ASP A 5 32.52 -10.78 -18.73
C ASP A 5 32.70 -12.04 -17.83
N ASN A 6 33.61 -11.96 -16.84
CA ASN A 6 33.91 -13.10 -15.95
C ASN A 6 32.76 -13.50 -15.01
N SER A 7 31.75 -12.67 -14.86
CA SER A 7 30.59 -12.86 -13.95
C SER A 7 29.23 -12.82 -14.64
N THR A 8 29.21 -12.49 -15.93
CA THR A 8 28.01 -12.18 -16.68
C THR A 8 27.96 -12.91 -18.02
N VAL A 9 26.82 -13.55 -18.29
CA VAL A 9 26.57 -14.23 -19.57
C VAL A 9 25.17 -13.91 -20.08
N ALA A 10 24.96 -14.09 -21.40
CA ALA A 10 23.63 -14.17 -21.97
C ALA A 10 23.38 -15.58 -22.50
N VAL A 11 22.20 -16.12 -22.21
CA VAL A 11 21.77 -17.47 -22.59
C VAL A 11 20.58 -17.40 -23.55
N GLU A 12 20.54 -18.34 -24.49
CA GLU A 12 19.49 -18.43 -25.51
C GLU A 12 18.58 -19.65 -25.33
N THR A 13 19.01 -20.60 -24.48
CA THR A 13 18.31 -21.88 -24.31
C THR A 13 18.21 -22.28 -22.83
N SER A 14 17.21 -23.11 -22.52
CA SER A 14 17.04 -23.74 -21.21
C SER A 14 18.25 -24.59 -20.79
N ALA A 15 18.92 -25.27 -21.76
CA ALA A 15 20.10 -26.07 -21.49
C ALA A 15 21.32 -25.22 -21.08
N GLU A 16 21.50 -24.05 -21.69
CA GLU A 16 22.54 -23.11 -21.31
C GLU A 16 22.26 -22.53 -19.91
N LEU A 17 21.02 -22.12 -19.64
CA LEU A 17 20.59 -21.66 -18.31
C LEU A 17 20.88 -22.70 -17.23
N LYS A 18 20.53 -23.96 -17.49
CA LYS A 18 20.82 -25.10 -16.61
C LYS A 18 22.31 -25.26 -16.35
N SER A 19 23.12 -25.27 -17.42
CA SER A 19 24.57 -25.42 -17.34
C SER A 19 25.24 -24.35 -16.45
N ILE A 20 24.74 -23.10 -16.51
CA ILE A 20 25.26 -22.03 -15.70
C ILE A 20 24.82 -22.16 -14.23
N LEU A 21 23.55 -22.44 -13.99
CA LEU A 21 22.99 -22.52 -12.64
C LEU A 21 23.50 -23.72 -11.83
N GLU A 22 23.70 -24.85 -12.49
CA GLU A 22 24.21 -26.08 -11.88
C GLU A 22 25.75 -26.17 -11.89
N GLY A 23 26.42 -25.34 -12.70
CA GLY A 23 27.87 -25.37 -12.88
C GLY A 23 28.65 -24.66 -11.77
N THR A 24 29.93 -25.07 -11.59
CA THR A 24 30.88 -24.49 -10.63
C THR A 24 31.50 -23.16 -11.09
N ASN A 25 30.93 -22.52 -12.11
CA ASN A 25 31.39 -21.26 -12.66
C ASN A 25 31.17 -20.06 -11.71
N SER A 26 31.85 -18.95 -11.99
CA SER A 26 31.75 -17.70 -11.23
C SER A 26 30.59 -16.78 -11.68
N ILE A 27 29.74 -17.24 -12.57
CA ILE A 27 28.66 -16.43 -13.14
C ILE A 27 27.60 -16.15 -12.08
N THR A 28 27.31 -14.87 -11.89
CA THR A 28 26.28 -14.36 -10.97
C THR A 28 25.17 -13.61 -11.68
N HIS A 29 25.37 -13.15 -12.93
CA HIS A 29 24.37 -12.44 -13.71
C HIS A 29 24.13 -13.13 -15.04
N ILE A 30 22.87 -13.47 -15.31
CA ILE A 30 22.46 -14.24 -16.48
C ILE A 30 21.36 -13.46 -17.20
N TYR A 31 21.67 -12.93 -18.37
CA TYR A 31 20.66 -12.38 -19.25
C TYR A 31 19.98 -13.48 -20.07
N LEU A 32 18.68 -13.36 -20.28
CA LEU A 32 17.98 -14.11 -21.31
C LEU A 32 18.10 -13.32 -22.63
N ALA A 33 18.78 -13.89 -23.62
CA ALA A 33 18.90 -13.26 -24.94
C ALA A 33 17.78 -13.68 -25.91
N LYS A 34 16.92 -14.59 -25.49
CA LYS A 34 15.71 -15.07 -26.19
C LYS A 34 14.67 -15.52 -25.18
N ASP A 35 13.45 -15.69 -25.65
CA ASP A 35 12.41 -16.38 -24.90
C ASP A 35 12.85 -17.83 -24.59
N ILE A 36 12.68 -18.24 -23.35
CA ILE A 36 13.10 -19.57 -22.88
C ILE A 36 11.91 -20.35 -22.37
N THR A 37 11.76 -21.59 -22.87
CA THR A 37 10.87 -22.60 -22.28
C THR A 37 11.72 -23.62 -21.53
N LEU A 38 11.42 -23.84 -20.25
CA LEU A 38 12.11 -24.81 -19.41
C LEU A 38 11.82 -26.24 -19.89
N ALA A 39 12.84 -26.97 -20.23
CA ALA A 39 12.73 -28.34 -20.74
C ALA A 39 12.96 -29.40 -19.65
N GLN A 40 13.60 -29.05 -18.56
CA GLN A 40 13.87 -29.89 -17.39
C GLN A 40 14.16 -29.03 -16.16
N GLY A 41 13.92 -29.58 -14.99
CA GLY A 41 14.21 -28.88 -13.74
C GLY A 41 15.69 -28.55 -13.57
N ILE A 42 15.95 -27.51 -12.82
CA ILE A 42 17.28 -26.97 -12.53
C ILE A 42 17.49 -26.93 -11.02
N THR A 43 18.66 -27.39 -10.55
CA THR A 43 19.08 -27.21 -9.16
C THR A 43 20.19 -26.19 -9.09
N ILE A 44 19.93 -25.02 -8.50
CA ILE A 44 20.98 -24.01 -8.32
C ILE A 44 22.07 -24.59 -7.41
N LEU A 45 23.34 -24.50 -7.87
CA LEU A 45 24.46 -25.09 -7.16
C LEU A 45 24.63 -24.49 -5.76
N GLY A 46 24.80 -25.34 -4.74
CA GLY A 46 24.84 -24.94 -3.34
C GLY A 46 26.00 -24.03 -2.94
N SER A 47 27.06 -23.96 -3.73
CA SER A 47 28.19 -23.03 -3.51
C SER A 47 27.93 -21.61 -4.04
N LYS A 48 26.88 -21.38 -4.83
CA LYS A 48 26.52 -20.03 -5.29
C LYS A 48 25.89 -19.24 -4.15
N THR A 49 26.36 -18.03 -3.94
CA THR A 49 25.85 -17.10 -2.91
C THR A 49 24.92 -16.04 -3.48
N GLN A 50 25.02 -15.80 -4.79
CA GLN A 50 24.20 -14.85 -5.51
C GLN A 50 23.96 -15.30 -6.95
N VAL A 51 22.73 -15.10 -7.44
CA VAL A 51 22.34 -15.33 -8.83
C VAL A 51 21.31 -14.29 -9.23
N THR A 52 21.50 -13.66 -10.39
CA THR A 52 20.51 -12.81 -11.05
C THR A 52 20.13 -13.40 -12.40
N ILE A 53 18.84 -13.60 -12.63
CA ILE A 53 18.25 -13.95 -13.94
C ILE A 53 17.53 -12.70 -14.43
N ASP A 54 17.93 -12.16 -15.58
CA ASP A 54 17.45 -10.88 -16.10
C ASP A 54 16.90 -11.08 -17.53
N GLY A 55 15.63 -10.78 -17.70
CA GLY A 55 14.95 -10.89 -19.00
C GLY A 55 15.19 -9.71 -19.93
N LEU A 56 15.89 -8.67 -19.52
CA LEU A 56 16.21 -7.51 -20.35
C LEU A 56 17.69 -7.54 -20.74
N TYR A 57 17.99 -8.13 -21.91
CA TYR A 57 19.34 -8.19 -22.43
C TYR A 57 19.69 -6.94 -23.25
N PRO A 58 20.59 -6.05 -22.78
CA PRO A 58 20.83 -4.75 -23.44
C PRO A 58 21.43 -4.85 -24.85
N ALA A 59 22.19 -5.91 -25.13
CA ALA A 59 22.91 -6.05 -26.39
C ALA A 59 22.07 -6.65 -27.53
N ASP A 60 20.82 -7.08 -27.30
CA ASP A 60 19.90 -7.51 -28.36
C ASP A 60 19.39 -6.35 -29.22
N GLY A 61 19.59 -5.11 -28.75
CA GLY A 61 19.18 -3.89 -29.45
C GLY A 61 17.67 -3.63 -29.48
N THR A 62 16.86 -4.55 -28.92
CA THR A 62 15.39 -4.44 -28.95
C THR A 62 14.83 -3.65 -27.76
N GLY A 63 15.53 -3.66 -26.62
CA GLY A 63 15.03 -3.17 -25.35
C GLY A 63 13.80 -3.91 -24.84
N SER A 64 13.54 -5.10 -25.39
CA SER A 64 12.37 -5.93 -25.07
C SER A 64 12.64 -6.81 -23.87
N ILE A 65 11.59 -7.04 -23.06
CA ILE A 65 11.63 -8.00 -21.96
C ILE A 65 11.28 -9.39 -22.52
N HIS A 66 12.17 -10.35 -22.32
CA HIS A 66 11.96 -11.72 -22.75
C HIS A 66 10.96 -12.48 -21.88
N THR A 67 10.44 -13.57 -22.47
CA THR A 67 9.47 -14.45 -21.82
C THR A 67 10.15 -15.73 -21.32
N TYR A 68 9.86 -16.09 -20.08
CA TYR A 68 10.20 -17.38 -19.51
C TYR A 68 8.92 -18.21 -19.33
N THR A 69 8.96 -19.48 -19.75
CA THR A 69 7.85 -20.43 -19.61
C THR A 69 8.28 -21.64 -18.80
N ASP A 70 7.55 -21.95 -17.72
CA ASP A 70 7.77 -23.14 -16.90
C ASP A 70 7.40 -24.45 -17.58
N MET A 71 7.87 -25.56 -17.02
CA MET A 71 7.30 -26.88 -17.28
C MET A 71 5.91 -27.01 -16.64
N ASN A 72 4.99 -27.63 -17.39
CA ASN A 72 3.68 -27.99 -16.83
C ASN A 72 3.80 -29.22 -15.93
N SER A 73 3.95 -29.01 -14.63
CA SER A 73 4.23 -30.07 -13.66
C SER A 73 3.74 -29.70 -12.26
N ALA A 74 3.37 -30.72 -11.48
CA ALA A 74 3.15 -30.62 -10.04
C ALA A 74 4.35 -31.15 -9.22
N SER A 75 5.50 -31.35 -9.86
CA SER A 75 6.73 -31.80 -9.20
C SER A 75 7.68 -30.63 -8.96
N ASN A 76 8.17 -30.51 -7.74
CA ASN A 76 9.20 -29.52 -7.43
C ASN A 76 10.52 -29.79 -8.17
N ALA A 77 10.78 -31.05 -8.53
CA ALA A 77 11.99 -31.44 -9.30
C ALA A 77 12.04 -30.75 -10.68
N ASP A 78 10.89 -30.35 -11.22
CA ASP A 78 10.76 -29.74 -12.53
C ASP A 78 10.81 -28.20 -12.52
N ALA A 79 11.02 -27.57 -11.35
CA ALA A 79 11.20 -26.15 -11.18
C ALA A 79 12.69 -25.75 -11.14
N ILE A 80 12.97 -24.46 -11.29
CA ILE A 80 14.27 -23.89 -10.87
C ILE A 80 14.27 -23.87 -9.34
N GLY A 81 15.18 -24.59 -8.69
CA GLY A 81 15.11 -24.80 -7.26
C GLY A 81 16.39 -24.55 -6.49
N VAL A 82 16.26 -23.99 -5.29
CA VAL A 82 17.28 -23.92 -4.25
C VAL A 82 17.05 -25.12 -3.32
N ARG A 83 17.86 -26.18 -3.47
CA ARG A 83 17.69 -27.45 -2.76
C ARG A 83 18.88 -27.83 -1.86
N THR A 84 20.02 -27.19 -2.08
CA THR A 84 21.29 -27.55 -1.40
C THR A 84 22.01 -26.34 -0.82
N ALA A 85 21.61 -25.12 -1.20
CA ALA A 85 22.20 -23.89 -0.68
C ALA A 85 21.48 -23.47 0.61
N SER A 86 22.23 -23.12 1.65
CA SER A 86 21.70 -22.65 2.93
C SER A 86 21.64 -21.11 3.04
N SER A 87 22.36 -20.40 2.18
CA SER A 87 22.39 -18.93 2.17
C SER A 87 22.70 -18.47 0.74
N ILE A 88 21.67 -18.09 0.01
CA ILE A 88 21.79 -17.55 -1.34
C ILE A 88 20.76 -16.45 -1.55
N HIS A 89 21.13 -15.45 -2.34
CA HIS A 89 20.22 -14.44 -2.86
C HIS A 89 19.97 -14.70 -4.35
N VAL A 90 18.76 -15.11 -4.70
CA VAL A 90 18.33 -15.25 -6.11
C VAL A 90 17.47 -14.06 -6.47
N THR A 91 17.86 -13.33 -7.50
CA THR A 91 17.08 -12.24 -8.10
C THR A 91 16.57 -12.70 -9.47
N VAL A 92 15.28 -12.56 -9.69
CA VAL A 92 14.66 -12.68 -11.01
C VAL A 92 14.06 -11.34 -11.36
N GLN A 93 14.47 -10.76 -12.49
CA GLN A 93 14.05 -9.42 -12.84
C GLN A 93 13.78 -9.21 -14.32
N ASN A 94 12.99 -8.16 -14.62
CA ASN A 94 12.67 -7.72 -15.98
C ASN A 94 12.20 -8.91 -16.86
N LEU A 95 11.15 -9.60 -16.43
CA LEU A 95 10.76 -10.87 -17.06
C LEU A 95 9.25 -10.96 -17.22
N ASN A 96 8.81 -11.43 -18.40
CA ASN A 96 7.47 -11.95 -18.58
C ASN A 96 7.48 -13.46 -18.25
N VAL A 97 6.59 -13.91 -17.37
CA VAL A 97 6.57 -15.30 -16.93
C VAL A 97 5.24 -15.95 -17.24
N VAL A 98 5.29 -17.03 -18.00
CA VAL A 98 4.18 -17.97 -18.18
C VAL A 98 4.42 -19.16 -17.25
N GLY A 99 3.87 -19.04 -16.03
CA GLY A 99 3.95 -20.08 -15.02
C GLY A 99 3.06 -21.26 -15.36
N LYS A 100 3.59 -22.47 -15.18
CA LYS A 100 2.87 -23.75 -15.37
C LYS A 100 3.17 -24.75 -14.27
N ASN A 101 4.24 -24.52 -13.50
CA ASN A 101 4.62 -25.40 -12.40
C ASN A 101 3.89 -25.00 -11.12
N TYR A 102 3.34 -25.97 -10.40
CA TYR A 102 2.69 -25.73 -9.12
C TYR A 102 3.60 -25.10 -8.07
N TYR A 103 4.88 -25.43 -8.07
CA TYR A 103 5.87 -24.92 -7.10
C TYR A 103 6.45 -23.55 -7.46
N GLY A 104 5.93 -22.89 -8.49
CA GLY A 104 6.27 -21.51 -8.85
C GLY A 104 7.56 -21.38 -9.66
N LEU A 105 7.92 -20.12 -9.90
CA LEU A 105 9.08 -19.76 -10.71
C LEU A 105 10.40 -20.19 -10.04
N ILE A 106 10.52 -19.95 -8.74
CA ILE A 106 11.65 -20.44 -7.93
C ILE A 106 11.09 -21.27 -6.76
N TYR A 107 11.48 -22.52 -6.72
CA TYR A 107 11.24 -23.42 -5.60
C TYR A 107 12.37 -23.32 -4.57
N VAL A 108 12.05 -23.19 -3.30
CA VAL A 108 13.02 -23.32 -2.20
C VAL A 108 12.59 -24.46 -1.29
N ALA A 109 13.49 -25.37 -1.00
CA ALA A 109 13.19 -26.48 -0.14
C ALA A 109 12.80 -26.05 1.29
N GLU A 110 11.97 -26.83 1.95
CA GLU A 110 11.57 -26.60 3.33
C GLU A 110 12.69 -26.93 4.32
N GLY A 111 12.74 -26.18 5.40
CA GLY A 111 13.56 -26.48 6.55
C GLY A 111 14.36 -25.31 7.08
N SER A 112 14.84 -25.47 8.32
CA SER A 112 15.65 -24.44 9.00
C SER A 112 16.94 -24.08 8.24
N ALA A 113 17.46 -24.99 7.43
CA ALA A 113 18.64 -24.74 6.60
C ALA A 113 18.42 -23.65 5.54
N TYR A 114 17.15 -23.33 5.16
CA TYR A 114 16.84 -22.39 4.09
C TYR A 114 16.33 -21.04 4.60
N GLN A 115 16.43 -20.78 5.90
CA GLN A 115 15.95 -19.52 6.52
C GLN A 115 16.67 -18.28 6.01
N ASN A 116 17.93 -18.42 5.58
CA ASN A 116 18.76 -17.33 5.07
C ASN A 116 18.71 -17.22 3.54
N VAL A 117 17.87 -18.01 2.88
CA VAL A 117 17.64 -17.86 1.46
C VAL A 117 16.75 -16.65 1.23
N VAL A 118 17.12 -15.80 0.29
CA VAL A 118 16.36 -14.63 -0.14
C VAL A 118 16.06 -14.74 -1.62
N ILE A 119 14.79 -14.62 -1.98
CA ILE A 119 14.36 -14.55 -3.37
C ILE A 119 13.80 -13.15 -3.63
N THR A 120 14.34 -12.46 -4.63
CA THR A 120 13.81 -11.18 -5.10
C THR A 120 13.20 -11.31 -6.48
N TYR A 121 11.95 -10.92 -6.62
CA TYR A 121 11.27 -10.75 -7.90
C TYR A 121 11.11 -9.26 -8.15
N LYS A 122 11.61 -8.77 -9.30
CA LYS A 122 11.60 -7.34 -9.61
C LYS A 122 11.18 -7.08 -11.05
N ASN A 123 10.22 -6.18 -11.24
CA ASN A 123 9.70 -5.82 -12.56
C ASN A 123 9.30 -7.07 -13.36
N ILE A 124 8.37 -7.86 -12.81
CA ILE A 124 7.89 -9.11 -13.41
C ILE A 124 6.40 -9.01 -13.69
N THR A 125 6.01 -9.46 -14.88
CA THR A 125 4.64 -9.82 -15.22
C THR A 125 4.51 -11.35 -15.17
N TYR A 126 3.73 -11.85 -14.22
CA TYR A 126 3.52 -13.28 -13.99
C TYR A 126 2.08 -13.69 -14.33
N ASN A 127 1.94 -14.78 -15.07
CA ASN A 127 0.65 -15.42 -15.32
C ASN A 127 0.80 -16.94 -15.13
N GLY A 128 0.15 -17.51 -14.12
CA GLY A 128 0.34 -18.93 -13.80
C GLY A 128 -0.27 -19.35 -12.46
N PRO A 129 0.02 -20.57 -11.98
CA PRO A 129 -0.60 -21.14 -10.79
C PRO A 129 -0.06 -20.55 -9.49
N GLN A 130 1.22 -20.40 -9.36
CA GLN A 130 1.89 -19.92 -8.13
C GLN A 130 3.23 -19.30 -8.51
N ILE A 131 3.56 -18.12 -7.97
CA ILE A 131 4.85 -17.50 -8.29
C ILE A 131 5.96 -17.98 -7.35
N THR A 132 5.65 -18.27 -6.10
CA THR A 132 6.65 -18.53 -5.06
C THR A 132 6.30 -19.73 -4.21
N TYR A 133 7.22 -20.67 -4.10
CA TYR A 133 7.27 -21.68 -3.04
C TYR A 133 8.55 -21.50 -2.23
N HIS A 134 8.46 -20.78 -1.11
CA HIS A 134 9.59 -20.46 -0.23
C HIS A 134 9.15 -20.40 1.23
N PRO A 135 8.82 -21.54 1.85
CA PRO A 135 8.17 -21.57 3.16
C PRO A 135 9.07 -21.17 4.33
N SER A 136 10.39 -21.09 4.15
CA SER A 136 11.33 -20.94 5.26
C SER A 136 12.02 -19.60 5.35
N GLY A 137 12.16 -18.85 4.24
CA GLY A 137 12.96 -17.62 4.19
C GLY A 137 12.17 -16.40 3.72
N LEU A 138 12.85 -15.45 3.09
CA LEU A 138 12.31 -14.16 2.67
C LEU A 138 12.12 -14.09 1.16
N SER A 139 10.90 -13.76 0.72
CA SER A 139 10.60 -13.38 -0.66
C SER A 139 10.31 -11.88 -0.74
N ILE A 140 10.98 -11.18 -1.68
CA ILE A 140 10.85 -9.75 -1.92
C ILE A 140 10.15 -9.56 -3.27
N TYR A 141 9.05 -8.82 -3.26
CA TYR A 141 8.28 -8.46 -4.46
C TYR A 141 8.45 -6.96 -4.70
N GLN A 142 8.95 -6.62 -5.87
CA GLN A 142 9.18 -5.24 -6.27
C GLN A 142 8.67 -4.99 -7.68
N ASP A 143 7.65 -4.13 -7.81
CA ASP A 143 7.06 -3.75 -9.10
C ASP A 143 6.52 -4.94 -9.90
N LEU A 144 5.61 -5.73 -9.29
CA LEU A 144 5.07 -6.93 -9.90
C LEU A 144 3.63 -6.74 -10.37
N THR A 145 3.31 -7.39 -11.48
CA THR A 145 1.95 -7.67 -11.93
C THR A 145 1.74 -9.18 -11.97
N ILE A 146 0.88 -9.70 -11.09
CA ILE A 146 0.68 -11.13 -10.91
C ILE A 146 -0.79 -11.49 -11.19
N ASN A 147 -1.00 -12.43 -12.09
CA ASN A 147 -2.29 -13.05 -12.34
C ASN A 147 -2.21 -14.55 -12.03
N ILE A 148 -2.86 -14.98 -10.97
CA ILE A 148 -2.92 -16.39 -10.56
C ILE A 148 -4.15 -17.01 -11.20
N ILE A 149 -3.90 -18.07 -11.94
CA ILE A 149 -4.88 -18.92 -12.60
C ILE A 149 -4.59 -20.38 -12.28
N ASP A 150 -5.63 -21.21 -12.29
CA ASP A 150 -5.45 -22.65 -12.17
C ASP A 150 -4.71 -23.18 -13.40
N SER A 151 -3.83 -24.16 -13.17
CA SER A 151 -3.10 -24.84 -14.23
C SER A 151 -3.65 -26.25 -14.46
N THR A 152 -3.21 -26.90 -15.53
CA THR A 152 -3.52 -28.32 -15.75
C THR A 152 -2.91 -29.24 -14.69
N ALA A 153 -1.91 -28.78 -13.94
CA ALA A 153 -1.27 -29.51 -12.86
C ALA A 153 -1.97 -29.33 -11.49
N SER A 154 -2.70 -28.23 -11.29
CA SER A 154 -3.43 -27.95 -10.05
C SER A 154 -4.59 -27.00 -10.30
N VAL A 155 -5.67 -27.16 -9.51
CA VAL A 155 -6.89 -26.34 -9.57
C VAL A 155 -7.12 -25.52 -8.31
N ALA A 156 -6.19 -25.55 -7.35
CA ALA A 156 -6.24 -24.77 -6.11
C ALA A 156 -4.85 -24.23 -5.83
N ASN A 157 -4.62 -22.98 -6.19
CA ASN A 157 -3.29 -22.39 -6.17
C ASN A 157 -3.30 -21.08 -5.39
N GLU A 158 -2.33 -20.93 -4.52
CA GLU A 158 -1.99 -19.69 -3.84
C GLU A 158 -1.15 -18.79 -4.77
N VAL A 159 -1.02 -17.52 -4.42
CA VAL A 159 0.04 -16.66 -4.98
C VAL A 159 1.40 -17.14 -4.50
N ALA A 160 1.47 -17.46 -3.21
CA ALA A 160 2.69 -17.96 -2.59
C ALA A 160 2.44 -18.83 -1.37
N GLU A 161 3.25 -19.88 -1.24
CA GLU A 161 3.57 -20.52 0.03
C GLU A 161 4.90 -19.92 0.55
N ALA A 162 4.86 -19.15 1.62
CA ALA A 162 6.02 -18.34 2.01
C ALA A 162 6.29 -18.33 3.51
N GLY A 163 7.54 -18.14 3.89
CA GLY A 163 7.95 -17.78 5.23
C GLY A 163 7.66 -16.33 5.52
N SER A 164 8.30 -15.43 4.80
CA SER A 164 8.04 -13.98 4.89
C SER A 164 8.00 -13.36 3.51
N ILE A 165 7.18 -12.30 3.38
CA ILE A 165 7.08 -11.52 2.15
C ILE A 165 7.29 -10.05 2.47
N GLN A 166 8.08 -9.39 1.64
CA GLN A 166 8.32 -7.97 1.67
C GLN A 166 7.94 -7.35 0.34
N ILE A 167 7.12 -6.31 0.37
CA ILE A 167 6.62 -5.60 -0.82
C ILE A 167 7.35 -4.29 -0.95
N GLY A 168 7.99 -4.08 -2.11
CA GLY A 168 8.58 -2.82 -2.52
C GLY A 168 7.94 -2.29 -3.81
N GLY A 169 7.99 -0.98 -4.04
CA GLY A 169 7.41 -0.36 -5.22
C GLY A 169 5.91 -0.60 -5.36
N LYS A 170 5.44 -0.96 -6.56
CA LYS A 170 4.02 -1.20 -6.86
C LYS A 170 3.78 -2.65 -7.25
N THR A 171 3.10 -3.42 -6.41
CA THR A 171 2.73 -4.80 -6.71
C THR A 171 1.21 -4.95 -6.77
N THR A 172 0.73 -5.53 -7.87
CA THR A 172 -0.70 -5.81 -8.10
C THR A 172 -0.91 -7.29 -8.35
N ILE A 173 -1.89 -7.88 -7.66
CA ILE A 173 -2.22 -9.30 -7.75
C ILE A 173 -3.70 -9.47 -8.07
N ILE A 174 -3.99 -10.34 -9.05
CA ILE A 174 -5.30 -10.89 -9.33
C ILE A 174 -5.25 -12.38 -9.05
N HIS A 175 -5.92 -12.83 -8.00
CA HIS A 175 -5.98 -14.22 -7.60
C HIS A 175 -7.32 -14.83 -8.00
N ASN A 176 -7.33 -15.51 -9.13
CA ASN A 176 -8.54 -16.12 -9.72
C ASN A 176 -8.70 -17.61 -9.39
N SER A 177 -7.75 -18.22 -8.71
CA SER A 177 -7.85 -19.63 -8.32
C SER A 177 -9.04 -19.88 -7.41
N VAL A 178 -9.59 -21.06 -7.50
CA VAL A 178 -10.72 -21.52 -6.69
C VAL A 178 -10.26 -22.56 -5.68
N GLY A 179 -10.57 -22.34 -4.40
CA GLY A 179 -10.37 -23.33 -3.35
C GLY A 179 -9.29 -23.02 -2.33
N ASP A 180 -8.45 -21.98 -2.52
CA ASP A 180 -7.48 -21.58 -1.51
C ASP A 180 -7.33 -20.06 -1.35
N SER A 181 -6.68 -19.64 -0.25
CA SER A 181 -6.33 -18.24 0.02
C SER A 181 -5.19 -17.78 -0.88
N ALA A 182 -5.08 -16.47 -1.10
CA ALA A 182 -4.02 -15.92 -1.94
C ALA A 182 -2.62 -16.23 -1.40
N PHE A 183 -2.45 -16.24 -0.08
CA PHE A 183 -1.15 -16.55 0.54
C PHE A 183 -1.29 -17.63 1.61
N TRP A 184 -0.34 -18.53 1.61
CA TRP A 184 -0.14 -19.49 2.69
C TRP A 184 1.19 -19.22 3.38
N PHE A 185 1.13 -18.51 4.50
CA PHE A 185 2.30 -18.28 5.33
C PHE A 185 2.58 -19.52 6.17
N ARG A 186 3.63 -20.23 5.85
CA ARG A 186 3.96 -21.52 6.49
C ARG A 186 5.06 -21.37 7.53
N GLY A 187 5.75 -20.43 7.75
CA GLY A 187 6.88 -20.31 8.68
C GLY A 187 7.43 -21.64 9.21
N TYR A 188 8.71 -21.79 9.28
CA TYR A 188 9.34 -22.99 9.80
C TYR A 188 9.79 -22.75 11.24
N SER A 189 9.76 -23.80 12.09
CA SER A 189 10.08 -23.83 13.51
C SER A 189 10.82 -22.61 14.08
N GLY A 190 10.12 -21.74 14.79
CA GLY A 190 10.69 -20.58 15.48
C GLY A 190 10.78 -19.28 14.68
N ASN A 191 10.51 -19.28 13.38
CA ASN A 191 10.49 -18.05 12.57
C ASN A 191 9.09 -17.45 12.51
N TYR A 192 9.02 -16.16 12.79
CA TYR A 192 7.79 -15.40 12.64
C TYR A 192 7.53 -15.11 11.16
N VAL A 193 6.38 -15.52 10.68
CA VAL A 193 5.89 -15.18 9.37
C VAL A 193 5.53 -13.71 9.32
N LYS A 194 6.04 -12.98 8.33
CA LYS A 194 5.82 -11.54 8.20
C LYS A 194 5.37 -11.17 6.79
N LEU A 195 4.38 -10.30 6.72
CA LEU A 195 4.08 -9.50 5.53
C LEU A 195 4.46 -8.06 5.83
N THR A 196 5.38 -7.50 5.06
CA THR A 196 5.80 -6.11 5.20
C THR A 196 5.55 -5.38 3.89
N ILE A 197 4.77 -4.31 3.94
CA ILE A 197 4.65 -3.34 2.86
C ILE A 197 5.58 -2.19 3.22
N ASN A 198 6.67 -2.06 2.46
CA ASN A 198 7.72 -1.08 2.74
C ASN A 198 7.22 0.34 2.56
N GLN A 199 7.92 1.28 3.16
CA GLN A 199 7.68 2.71 3.00
C GLN A 199 7.54 3.10 1.53
N ASN A 200 6.57 3.96 1.22
CA ASN A 200 6.25 4.47 -0.12
C ASN A 200 5.84 3.37 -1.15
N SER A 201 5.43 2.19 -0.69
CA SER A 201 5.06 1.08 -1.55
C SER A 201 3.54 0.93 -1.65
N THR A 202 3.09 0.32 -2.74
CA THR A 202 1.67 0.01 -2.99
C THR A 202 1.50 -1.48 -3.22
N PHE A 203 0.61 -2.10 -2.45
CA PHE A 203 0.24 -3.49 -2.59
C PHE A 203 -1.28 -3.63 -2.77
N SER A 204 -1.71 -4.15 -3.91
CA SER A 204 -3.12 -4.32 -4.25
C SER A 204 -3.42 -5.77 -4.63
N VAL A 205 -4.42 -6.37 -3.98
CA VAL A 205 -4.82 -7.75 -4.20
C VAL A 205 -6.32 -7.83 -4.43
N LYS A 206 -6.72 -8.43 -5.55
CA LYS A 206 -8.09 -8.90 -5.77
C LYS A 206 -8.08 -10.41 -5.67
N THR A 207 -8.89 -10.99 -4.78
CA THR A 207 -8.94 -12.43 -4.56
C THR A 207 -10.37 -12.94 -4.54
N LYS A 208 -10.56 -14.18 -4.96
CA LYS A 208 -11.87 -14.86 -4.83
C LYS A 208 -12.10 -15.35 -3.41
N TYR A 209 -11.08 -15.86 -2.74
CA TYR A 209 -11.14 -16.37 -1.37
C TYR A 209 -10.40 -15.46 -0.40
N GLY A 210 -10.12 -15.93 0.81
CA GLY A 210 -9.37 -15.18 1.82
C GLY A 210 -7.98 -14.72 1.32
N PHE A 211 -7.47 -13.68 1.95
CA PHE A 211 -6.17 -13.14 1.57
C PHE A 211 -5.05 -14.03 2.04
N PHE A 212 -5.02 -14.43 3.33
CA PHE A 212 -4.06 -15.40 3.76
C PHE A 212 -4.56 -16.42 4.79
N ARG A 213 -4.09 -17.63 4.60
CA ARG A 213 -4.30 -18.76 5.48
C ARG A 213 -3.16 -18.79 6.51
N ASN A 214 -3.56 -18.75 7.76
CA ASN A 214 -2.60 -18.85 8.86
C ASN A 214 -2.39 -20.31 9.25
N ASN A 215 -1.16 -20.77 9.23
CA ASN A 215 -0.84 -22.08 9.77
C ASN A 215 -0.91 -22.05 11.30
N SER A 216 -1.50 -23.07 11.91
CA SER A 216 -1.83 -23.15 13.34
C SER A 216 -0.65 -23.01 14.29
N HIS A 217 0.58 -23.02 13.83
CA HIS A 217 1.75 -23.14 14.68
C HIS A 217 2.62 -21.90 14.82
N GLN A 218 2.32 -20.78 14.09
CA GLN A 218 3.24 -19.63 14.07
C GLN A 218 2.51 -18.29 14.13
N ALA A 219 3.14 -17.34 14.81
CA ALA A 219 2.66 -15.97 14.81
C ALA A 219 2.94 -15.33 13.45
N SER A 220 1.93 -14.74 12.84
CA SER A 220 2.07 -13.91 11.65
C SER A 220 1.92 -12.45 12.01
N SER A 221 2.70 -11.59 11.38
CA SER A 221 2.57 -10.16 11.52
C SER A 221 2.40 -9.47 10.17
N VAL A 222 1.68 -8.36 10.17
CA VAL A 222 1.50 -7.49 9.00
C VAL A 222 1.97 -6.11 9.40
N LEU A 223 2.87 -5.54 8.61
CA LEU A 223 3.32 -4.16 8.73
C LEU A 223 3.01 -3.40 7.44
N ILE A 224 2.25 -2.34 7.57
CA ILE A 224 2.01 -1.34 6.52
C ILE A 224 2.80 -0.11 6.94
N ASP A 225 3.95 0.09 6.31
CA ASP A 225 4.90 1.12 6.74
C ASP A 225 4.48 2.52 6.24
N GLN A 226 5.18 3.54 6.69
CA GLN A 226 4.84 4.94 6.42
C GLN A 226 4.64 5.23 4.92
N ASN A 227 3.65 6.05 4.61
CA ASN A 227 3.30 6.48 3.25
C ASN A 227 2.98 5.33 2.28
N SER A 228 2.76 4.12 2.78
CA SER A 228 2.45 2.97 1.94
C SER A 228 0.94 2.72 1.84
N SER A 229 0.55 1.88 0.88
CA SER A 229 -0.84 1.52 0.66
C SER A 229 -1.00 0.01 0.51
N PHE A 230 -1.92 -0.56 1.26
CA PHE A 230 -2.30 -1.96 1.16
C PHE A 230 -3.80 -2.10 0.92
N SER A 231 -4.19 -2.81 -0.14
CA SER A 231 -5.59 -3.07 -0.43
C SER A 231 -5.87 -4.54 -0.74
N VAL A 232 -6.95 -5.07 -0.16
CA VAL A 232 -7.46 -6.40 -0.48
C VAL A 232 -8.95 -6.31 -0.77
N ILE A 233 -9.37 -6.79 -1.93
CA ILE A 233 -10.77 -6.94 -2.32
C ILE A 233 -11.05 -8.43 -2.50
N GLN A 234 -11.91 -8.96 -1.66
CA GLN A 234 -12.37 -10.34 -1.73
C GLN A 234 -13.76 -10.38 -2.37
N ALA A 235 -13.86 -11.08 -3.51
CA ALA A 235 -15.03 -10.98 -4.41
C ALA A 235 -15.99 -12.18 -4.38
N GLN A 236 -15.64 -13.32 -3.73
CA GLN A 236 -16.44 -14.54 -3.84
C GLN A 236 -17.14 -14.95 -2.55
N THR A 237 -18.32 -15.56 -2.72
CA THR A 237 -19.19 -16.13 -1.71
C THR A 237 -18.69 -17.48 -1.18
N ASN A 238 -19.10 -17.83 0.05
CA ASN A 238 -18.93 -19.13 0.73
C ASN A 238 -17.59 -19.39 1.42
N SER A 239 -16.86 -18.36 1.82
CA SER A 239 -15.76 -18.58 2.75
C SER A 239 -16.28 -18.51 4.19
N SER A 240 -16.15 -19.59 4.93
CA SER A 240 -16.26 -19.61 6.39
C SER A 240 -14.98 -19.08 7.07
N TYR A 241 -14.04 -18.60 6.27
CA TYR A 241 -12.75 -18.09 6.73
C TYR A 241 -12.72 -16.56 6.66
N ALA A 242 -12.04 -15.94 7.63
CA ALA A 242 -11.75 -14.52 7.58
C ALA A 242 -10.96 -14.16 6.31
N THR A 243 -11.17 -12.95 5.78
CA THR A 243 -10.34 -12.44 4.68
C THR A 243 -8.88 -12.46 5.08
N LEU A 244 -8.60 -12.10 6.34
CA LEU A 244 -7.28 -12.05 6.90
C LEU A 244 -7.31 -12.60 8.34
N SER A 245 -6.45 -13.58 8.63
CA SER A 245 -6.29 -14.13 9.98
C SER A 245 -4.90 -13.78 10.50
N CYS A 246 -4.81 -13.06 11.62
CA CYS A 246 -3.55 -12.59 12.19
C CYS A 246 -3.34 -13.15 13.61
N ARG A 247 -2.15 -13.69 13.87
CA ARG A 247 -1.76 -14.21 15.19
C ARG A 247 -0.81 -13.30 15.95
N GLY A 248 -0.18 -12.36 15.28
CA GLY A 248 0.73 -11.39 15.87
C GLY A 248 0.23 -9.96 15.66
N ALA A 249 1.16 -9.04 15.47
CA ALA A 249 0.84 -7.64 15.28
C ALA A 249 0.39 -7.35 13.86
N PHE A 250 -0.73 -6.67 13.74
CA PHE A 250 -1.14 -5.97 12.51
C PHE A 250 -0.95 -4.48 12.75
N THR A 251 -0.01 -3.88 12.03
CA THR A 251 0.40 -2.48 12.27
C THR A 251 0.20 -1.64 11.00
N VAL A 252 -0.47 -0.50 11.17
CA VAL A 252 -0.63 0.54 10.16
C VAL A 252 0.05 1.80 10.69
N ASN A 253 1.13 2.20 10.04
CA ASN A 253 1.95 3.34 10.43
C ASN A 253 1.41 4.67 9.89
N GLU A 254 2.07 5.74 10.28
CA GLU A 254 1.76 7.11 9.92
C GLU A 254 1.63 7.31 8.41
N ASN A 255 0.59 8.03 8.00
CA ASN A 255 0.26 8.33 6.61
C ASN A 255 0.10 7.09 5.70
N ALA A 256 0.01 5.90 6.27
CA ALA A 256 -0.28 4.69 5.52
C ALA A 256 -1.78 4.53 5.24
N SER A 257 -2.10 3.79 4.19
CA SER A 257 -3.47 3.46 3.80
C SER A 257 -3.72 1.96 3.84
N LEU A 258 -4.85 1.57 4.42
CA LEU A 258 -5.34 0.20 4.41
C LEU A 258 -6.78 0.18 3.88
N TYR A 259 -7.03 -0.65 2.88
CA TYR A 259 -8.37 -0.93 2.39
C TYR A 259 -8.63 -2.43 2.35
N LEU A 260 -9.54 -2.91 3.18
CA LEU A 260 -9.98 -4.30 3.14
C LEU A 260 -11.49 -4.36 2.86
N GLU A 261 -11.86 -5.12 1.85
CA GLU A 261 -13.24 -5.28 1.40
C GLU A 261 -13.61 -6.76 1.25
N ALA A 262 -14.71 -7.16 1.88
CA ALA A 262 -15.40 -8.41 1.61
C ALA A 262 -16.81 -8.11 1.13
N ASN A 263 -17.04 -8.23 -0.18
CA ASN A 263 -18.27 -7.81 -0.83
C ASN A 263 -19.14 -9.01 -1.24
N TYR A 264 -19.41 -9.91 -0.30
CA TYR A 264 -20.25 -11.10 -0.52
C TYR A 264 -20.85 -11.57 0.80
N GLN A 265 -21.81 -12.52 0.72
CA GLN A 265 -22.38 -13.14 1.93
C GLN A 265 -21.32 -13.99 2.65
N ASN A 266 -20.81 -13.48 3.74
CA ASN A 266 -19.81 -14.12 4.58
C ASN A 266 -20.35 -14.34 5.99
N THR A 267 -19.91 -15.40 6.64
CA THR A 267 -20.17 -15.69 8.06
C THR A 267 -18.93 -15.51 8.94
N ALA A 268 -17.85 -14.95 8.37
CA ALA A 268 -16.59 -14.74 9.03
C ALA A 268 -16.20 -13.25 9.07
N PRO A 269 -15.39 -12.82 10.06
CA PRO A 269 -14.92 -11.45 10.14
C PRO A 269 -13.95 -11.11 9.00
N LEU A 270 -13.80 -9.83 8.71
CA LEU A 270 -12.80 -9.37 7.76
C LEU A 270 -11.39 -9.64 8.28
N ILE A 271 -11.11 -9.28 9.53
CA ILE A 271 -9.87 -9.63 10.22
C ILE A 271 -10.17 -10.44 11.47
N LEU A 272 -9.53 -11.59 11.59
CA LEU A 272 -9.57 -12.44 12.77
C LEU A 272 -8.23 -12.37 13.52
N PHE A 273 -8.26 -11.85 14.74
CA PHE A 273 -7.15 -11.90 15.70
C PHE A 273 -7.38 -13.07 16.64
N ASN A 274 -6.72 -14.20 16.39
CA ASN A 274 -7.12 -15.48 16.97
C ASN A 274 -6.23 -15.97 18.12
N THR A 275 -5.30 -15.14 18.60
CA THR A 275 -4.44 -15.47 19.75
C THR A 275 -4.36 -14.32 20.75
N THR A 276 -3.93 -14.65 21.97
CA THR A 276 -3.71 -13.69 23.06
C THR A 276 -2.55 -12.71 22.79
N SER A 277 -1.66 -13.06 21.88
CA SER A 277 -0.54 -12.20 21.45
C SER A 277 -0.87 -11.33 20.22
N SER A 278 -2.08 -11.43 19.70
CA SER A 278 -2.49 -10.61 18.56
C SER A 278 -2.67 -9.15 18.99
N SER A 279 -2.31 -8.23 18.09
CA SER A 279 -2.57 -6.80 18.27
C SER A 279 -2.96 -6.13 16.98
N PHE A 280 -3.82 -5.12 17.06
CA PHE A 280 -4.15 -4.21 15.97
C PHE A 280 -3.68 -2.82 16.35
N ASN A 281 -2.66 -2.33 15.66
CA ASN A 281 -2.03 -1.06 15.94
C ASN A 281 -2.21 -0.13 14.75
N VAL A 282 -2.82 1.02 14.98
CA VAL A 282 -3.04 2.05 13.95
C VAL A 282 -2.54 3.37 14.50
N THR A 283 -1.60 4.01 13.80
CA THR A 283 -1.00 5.28 14.23
C THR A 283 -1.08 6.28 13.08
N ASN A 284 -1.83 7.36 13.30
CA ASN A 284 -2.00 8.49 12.37
C ASN A 284 -2.11 8.05 10.90
N PRO A 285 -3.05 7.15 10.56
CA PRO A 285 -3.16 6.61 9.21
C PRO A 285 -3.70 7.67 8.27
N LYS A 286 -3.26 7.68 7.02
CA LYS A 286 -3.95 8.43 5.98
C LYS A 286 -5.41 7.98 5.85
N SER A 287 -5.63 6.67 5.81
CA SER A 287 -6.96 6.07 5.80
C SER A 287 -6.89 4.58 6.09
N VAL A 288 -7.68 4.10 7.03
CA VAL A 288 -7.96 2.67 7.21
C VAL A 288 -9.45 2.46 6.99
N ILE A 289 -9.81 1.68 6.00
CA ILE A 289 -11.20 1.32 5.70
C ILE A 289 -11.34 -0.19 5.74
N LEU A 290 -12.19 -0.66 6.64
CA LEU A 290 -12.55 -2.06 6.78
C LEU A 290 -14.03 -2.18 6.44
N TYR A 291 -14.36 -2.90 5.36
CA TYR A 291 -15.70 -3.07 4.85
C TYR A 291 -16.06 -4.56 4.72
N ASN A 292 -17.10 -4.98 5.42
CA ASN A 292 -17.68 -6.32 5.30
C ASN A 292 -19.17 -6.21 5.01
N SER A 293 -19.61 -6.68 3.87
CA SER A 293 -21.00 -6.54 3.45
C SER A 293 -22.00 -7.33 4.31
N SER A 294 -21.57 -8.38 5.00
CA SER A 294 -22.48 -9.33 5.65
C SER A 294 -22.19 -9.61 7.12
N TYR A 295 -20.94 -9.48 7.55
CA TYR A 295 -20.50 -9.84 8.89
C TYR A 295 -19.64 -8.74 9.51
N ASN A 296 -19.14 -8.95 10.72
CA ASN A 296 -18.33 -7.94 11.42
C ASN A 296 -16.96 -7.77 10.75
N CYS A 297 -16.41 -6.56 10.82
CA CYS A 297 -15.06 -6.30 10.33
C CYS A 297 -13.99 -7.00 11.15
N LEU A 298 -14.13 -6.98 12.47
CA LEU A 298 -13.08 -7.44 13.39
C LEU A 298 -13.61 -8.52 14.33
N SER A 299 -12.77 -9.48 14.65
CA SER A 299 -12.99 -10.42 15.74
C SER A 299 -11.68 -10.63 16.49
N PHE A 300 -11.73 -10.56 17.81
CA PHE A 300 -10.58 -10.66 18.69
C PHE A 300 -10.73 -11.85 19.65
N ALA A 301 -9.63 -12.55 19.90
CA ALA A 301 -9.52 -13.40 21.08
C ALA A 301 -9.51 -12.50 22.35
N ASN A 302 -9.98 -13.04 23.47
CA ASN A 302 -10.29 -12.29 24.70
C ASN A 302 -9.16 -11.42 25.29
N THR A 303 -7.93 -11.57 24.84
CA THR A 303 -6.76 -10.86 25.34
C THR A 303 -5.94 -10.16 24.25
N ALA A 304 -6.43 -10.13 23.01
CA ALA A 304 -5.78 -9.38 21.96
C ALA A 304 -5.75 -7.87 22.30
N THR A 305 -4.67 -7.19 21.93
CA THR A 305 -4.52 -5.77 22.18
C THR A 305 -4.99 -4.95 20.97
N PHE A 306 -5.53 -3.78 21.27
CA PHE A 306 -6.07 -2.87 20.26
C PHE A 306 -5.57 -1.47 20.59
N ASN A 307 -4.70 -0.93 19.74
CA ASN A 307 -4.08 0.38 19.93
C ASN A 307 -4.35 1.25 18.73
N ILE A 308 -5.22 2.22 18.87
CA ILE A 308 -5.57 3.16 17.81
C ILE A 308 -5.20 4.57 18.25
N ASN A 309 -4.46 5.27 17.40
CA ASN A 309 -4.15 6.68 17.50
C ASN A 309 -4.48 7.33 16.16
N CYS A 310 -5.57 8.11 16.09
CA CYS A 310 -6.03 8.78 14.88
C CYS A 310 -6.89 9.99 15.18
N GLY A 311 -7.21 10.77 14.17
CA GLY A 311 -8.02 11.97 14.31
C GLY A 311 -9.52 11.74 14.30
N LYS A 312 -9.98 10.70 13.56
CA LYS A 312 -11.41 10.38 13.42
C LYS A 312 -11.63 8.88 13.28
N ILE A 313 -12.71 8.41 13.88
CA ILE A 313 -13.21 7.04 13.72
C ILE A 313 -14.67 7.11 13.29
N ASP A 314 -15.01 6.47 12.19
CA ASP A 314 -16.38 6.27 11.76
C ASP A 314 -16.79 4.79 11.89
N TYR A 315 -18.04 4.59 12.30
CA TYR A 315 -18.60 3.29 12.62
C TYR A 315 -19.94 3.08 11.93
N TRP A 316 -20.12 1.93 11.31
CA TRP A 316 -21.38 1.48 10.74
C TRP A 316 -21.76 0.10 11.29
N LEU A 317 -22.94 -0.01 11.86
CA LEU A 317 -23.53 -1.28 12.31
C LEU A 317 -24.10 -2.08 11.13
N THR A 318 -24.56 -1.39 10.10
CA THR A 318 -25.04 -1.98 8.84
C THR A 318 -24.07 -1.64 7.73
N SER A 319 -23.94 -2.51 6.74
CA SER A 319 -23.03 -2.23 5.61
C SER A 319 -23.55 -1.05 4.80
N PRO A 320 -22.78 0.03 4.66
CA PRO A 320 -23.13 1.13 3.80
C PRO A 320 -22.99 0.76 2.32
N THR A 321 -23.53 1.57 1.44
CA THR A 321 -23.32 1.42 0.00
C THR A 321 -21.91 1.91 -0.37
N LEU A 322 -21.17 1.10 -1.12
CA LEU A 322 -19.92 1.52 -1.74
C LEU A 322 -20.23 2.14 -3.11
N ILE A 323 -19.85 3.40 -3.31
CA ILE A 323 -19.88 4.07 -4.62
C ILE A 323 -18.73 3.59 -5.49
N SER A 324 -17.58 3.43 -4.87
CA SER A 324 -16.36 2.92 -5.49
C SER A 324 -15.40 2.40 -4.41
N THR A 325 -14.26 1.85 -4.79
CA THR A 325 -13.24 1.40 -3.85
C THR A 325 -12.91 2.47 -2.82
N GLY A 326 -13.24 2.22 -1.57
CA GLY A 326 -12.97 3.13 -0.45
C GLY A 326 -13.89 4.35 -0.33
N VAL A 327 -14.88 4.51 -1.22
CA VAL A 327 -15.86 5.62 -1.17
C VAL A 327 -17.19 5.10 -0.65
N ILE A 328 -17.63 5.62 0.50
CA ILE A 328 -18.83 5.20 1.21
C ILE A 328 -19.90 6.29 1.05
N GLU A 329 -21.07 5.92 0.56
CA GLU A 329 -22.17 6.85 0.29
C GLU A 329 -22.90 7.28 1.56
N ASN A 330 -23.13 6.36 2.47
CA ASN A 330 -23.98 6.62 3.63
C ASN A 330 -23.20 7.19 4.80
N ASN A 331 -23.82 8.09 5.55
CA ASN A 331 -23.25 8.59 6.78
C ASN A 331 -23.04 7.46 7.81
N PRO A 332 -21.96 7.51 8.60
CA PRO A 332 -21.74 6.57 9.69
C PRO A 332 -22.86 6.68 10.74
N LEU A 333 -23.11 5.58 11.44
CA LEU A 333 -24.00 5.59 12.60
C LEU A 333 -23.39 6.45 13.72
N TYR A 334 -22.09 6.28 13.96
CA TYR A 334 -21.33 7.05 14.93
C TYR A 334 -20.04 7.55 14.33
N SER A 335 -19.63 8.76 14.75
CA SER A 335 -18.32 9.31 14.46
C SER A 335 -17.69 9.87 15.73
N TRP A 336 -16.45 9.51 15.98
CA TRP A 336 -15.65 10.06 17.06
C TRP A 336 -14.54 10.91 16.47
N TYR A 337 -14.31 12.07 17.05
CA TYR A 337 -13.31 13.03 16.59
C TYR A 337 -12.31 13.33 17.69
N LYS A 338 -11.09 13.69 17.32
CA LYS A 338 -10.13 14.22 18.27
C LYS A 338 -10.67 15.48 18.94
N SER A 339 -10.25 15.74 20.16
CA SER A 339 -10.62 16.90 20.94
C SER A 339 -9.39 17.72 21.28
N ASN A 340 -9.44 19.05 21.07
CA ASN A 340 -8.38 19.99 21.46
C ASN A 340 -6.97 19.56 20.96
N ASP A 341 -6.84 19.21 19.68
CA ASP A 341 -5.61 18.74 19.05
C ASP A 341 -5.00 17.44 19.62
N GLU A 342 -5.68 16.78 20.56
CA GLU A 342 -5.32 15.45 21.04
C GLU A 342 -5.99 14.36 20.18
N ASN A 343 -5.20 13.48 19.58
CA ASN A 343 -5.71 12.35 18.82
C ASN A 343 -6.55 11.40 19.70
N ILE A 344 -7.48 10.69 19.06
CA ILE A 344 -8.18 9.57 19.70
C ILE A 344 -7.14 8.50 20.00
N SER A 345 -6.94 8.17 21.26
CA SER A 345 -6.08 7.08 21.68
C SER A 345 -6.91 6.03 22.40
N ILE A 346 -6.92 4.82 21.86
CA ILE A 346 -7.63 3.67 22.42
C ILE A 346 -6.63 2.55 22.61
N ASN A 347 -6.58 2.00 23.81
CA ASN A 347 -5.93 0.72 24.04
C ASN A 347 -6.94 -0.26 24.65
N SER A 348 -6.65 -1.54 24.66
CA SER A 348 -7.57 -2.60 25.08
C SER A 348 -8.03 -2.52 26.53
N SER A 349 -7.42 -1.67 27.34
CA SER A 349 -7.72 -1.52 28.77
C SER A 349 -8.37 -0.19 29.13
N ILE A 350 -8.33 0.83 28.27
CA ILE A 350 -8.79 2.19 28.62
C ILE A 350 -9.45 2.84 27.42
N THR A 351 -10.68 3.30 27.63
CA THR A 351 -11.37 4.23 26.73
C THR A 351 -10.79 5.62 26.90
N SER A 352 -10.40 6.29 25.83
CA SER A 352 -9.97 7.68 25.86
C SER A 352 -11.11 8.58 26.38
N SER A 353 -10.81 9.42 27.35
CA SER A 353 -11.78 10.23 28.07
C SER A 353 -12.18 11.56 27.40
N LYS A 354 -11.64 11.88 26.22
CA LYS A 354 -11.82 13.23 25.62
C LYS A 354 -12.27 13.19 24.16
N THR A 355 -13.26 12.40 23.83
CA THR A 355 -13.77 12.29 22.46
C THR A 355 -15.10 13.03 22.35
N THR A 356 -15.19 14.01 21.45
CA THR A 356 -16.49 14.56 21.07
C THR A 356 -17.19 13.54 20.18
N ILE A 357 -18.32 13.02 20.63
CA ILE A 357 -19.14 12.07 19.85
C ILE A 357 -20.16 12.90 19.09
N ILE A 358 -20.15 12.82 17.77
CA ILE A 358 -21.17 13.42 16.93
C ILE A 358 -21.92 12.27 16.26
N GLY A 359 -23.16 12.05 16.68
CA GLY A 359 -24.07 11.13 16.01
C GLY A 359 -24.72 11.82 14.82
N ASN A 360 -24.65 11.22 13.64
CA ASN A 360 -25.41 11.69 12.49
C ASN A 360 -26.88 11.26 12.67
N ASN A 361 -27.79 12.24 12.69
CA ASN A 361 -29.24 12.05 12.90
C ASN A 361 -29.65 11.55 14.30
N LEU A 362 -28.83 11.76 15.32
CA LEU A 362 -29.18 11.46 16.70
C LEU A 362 -29.61 12.74 17.44
N SER A 363 -30.61 12.63 18.33
CA SER A 363 -30.96 13.66 19.27
C SER A 363 -29.89 13.80 20.37
N GLU A 364 -29.83 14.94 21.06
CA GLU A 364 -28.87 15.15 22.16
C GLU A 364 -28.95 14.06 23.23
N SER A 365 -30.14 13.60 23.58
CA SER A 365 -30.32 12.51 24.55
C SER A 365 -29.83 11.14 24.05
N GLU A 366 -29.89 10.90 22.75
CA GLU A 366 -29.31 9.70 22.16
C GLU A 366 -27.77 9.76 22.10
N VAL A 367 -27.21 10.94 21.86
CA VAL A 367 -25.75 11.17 21.92
C VAL A 367 -25.21 10.91 23.33
N GLU A 368 -25.90 11.33 24.39
CA GLU A 368 -25.52 11.05 25.78
C GLU A 368 -25.55 9.56 26.14
N SER A 369 -26.38 8.77 25.45
CA SER A 369 -26.52 7.31 25.66
C SER A 369 -25.59 6.46 24.82
N LEU A 370 -24.72 7.04 23.97
CA LEU A 370 -23.84 6.31 23.09
C LEU A 370 -22.85 5.43 23.89
N PRO A 371 -22.60 4.19 23.39
CA PRO A 371 -21.64 3.32 24.04
C PRO A 371 -20.27 3.98 24.06
N SER A 372 -19.59 3.89 25.19
CA SER A 372 -18.17 4.25 25.24
C SER A 372 -17.40 3.48 24.19
N LEU A 373 -16.42 4.12 23.55
CA LEU A 373 -15.49 3.45 22.66
C LEU A 373 -14.84 2.27 23.40
N SER A 374 -15.23 1.07 23.06
CA SER A 374 -14.68 -0.15 23.66
C SER A 374 -14.33 -1.16 22.56
N LEU A 375 -13.51 -2.12 22.90
CA LEU A 375 -13.19 -3.22 22.01
C LEU A 375 -14.46 -3.94 21.52
N LEU A 376 -15.45 -4.12 22.39
CA LEU A 376 -16.74 -4.73 22.07
C LEU A 376 -17.51 -3.94 21.01
N THR A 377 -17.43 -2.61 21.03
CA THR A 377 -18.07 -1.76 20.02
C THR A 377 -17.50 -2.05 18.64
N PHE A 378 -16.18 -2.21 18.50
CA PHE A 378 -15.56 -2.49 17.20
C PHE A 378 -15.85 -3.89 16.68
N GLN A 379 -16.07 -4.87 17.55
CA GLN A 379 -16.42 -6.23 17.16
C GLN A 379 -17.82 -6.37 16.55
N THR A 380 -18.67 -5.37 16.69
CA THR A 380 -20.02 -5.37 16.11
C THR A 380 -20.10 -4.60 14.80
N ALA A 381 -19.07 -3.84 14.45
CA ALA A 381 -19.04 -3.04 13.23
C ALA A 381 -18.97 -3.88 11.97
N LYS A 382 -19.82 -3.55 10.99
CA LYS A 382 -19.71 -4.06 9.62
C LYS A 382 -18.80 -3.20 8.74
N THR A 383 -18.63 -1.94 9.11
CA THR A 383 -17.68 -1.04 8.46
C THR A 383 -17.04 -0.14 9.52
N LEU A 384 -15.74 0.01 9.40
CA LEU A 384 -14.93 0.92 10.21
C LEU A 384 -14.05 1.75 9.30
N ARG A 385 -13.90 3.03 9.66
CA ARG A 385 -12.94 3.92 9.03
C ARG A 385 -12.16 4.68 10.09
N PHE A 386 -10.84 4.60 9.98
CA PHE A 386 -9.91 5.40 10.81
C PHE A 386 -9.15 6.33 9.88
N ILE A 387 -9.13 7.60 10.20
CA ILE A 387 -8.40 8.62 9.44
C ILE A 387 -7.67 9.55 10.39
N ASP A 388 -6.50 10.00 9.98
CA ASP A 388 -5.89 11.16 10.59
C ASP A 388 -6.64 12.43 10.15
N PHE A 389 -6.56 13.49 10.94
CA PHE A 389 -6.96 14.79 10.44
C PHE A 389 -5.89 15.23 9.45
N GLY A 390 -6.30 15.39 8.22
CA GLY A 390 -5.47 16.07 7.27
C GLY A 390 -5.10 17.47 7.72
N ASN A 391 -4.07 18.02 7.12
CA ASN A 391 -3.64 19.38 7.34
C ASN A 391 -4.37 20.35 6.41
N LEU A 392 -4.41 21.60 6.80
CA LEU A 392 -4.66 22.72 5.91
C LEU A 392 -3.30 23.18 5.36
N GLU A 393 -3.06 22.96 4.09
CA GLU A 393 -1.76 23.23 3.47
C GLU A 393 -1.89 24.15 2.26
N LEU A 394 -1.02 25.16 2.17
CA LEU A 394 -0.79 25.92 0.96
C LEU A 394 0.26 25.15 0.12
N ILE A 395 -0.20 24.32 -0.82
CA ILE A 395 0.67 23.44 -1.61
C ILE A 395 1.24 24.08 -2.88
N GLY A 396 0.75 25.26 -3.22
CA GLY A 396 1.23 26.02 -4.36
C GLY A 396 1.03 27.49 -4.19
N ALA A 397 2.08 28.26 -4.39
CA ALA A 397 2.04 29.71 -4.52
C ALA A 397 3.00 30.14 -5.65
N PRO A 398 2.68 31.20 -6.38
CA PRO A 398 3.59 31.68 -7.43
C PRO A 398 4.87 32.20 -6.76
N SER A 399 6.02 31.75 -7.25
CA SER A 399 7.33 32.24 -6.81
C SER A 399 7.63 33.65 -7.34
N ILE A 400 6.97 34.05 -8.42
CA ILE A 400 7.15 35.35 -9.06
C ILE A 400 5.78 35.84 -9.55
N ILE A 401 5.46 37.11 -9.28
CA ILE A 401 4.32 37.82 -9.82
C ILE A 401 4.84 38.92 -10.74
N GLU A 402 4.62 38.78 -12.05
CA GLU A 402 5.01 39.78 -13.04
C GLU A 402 3.82 40.66 -13.38
N PHE A 403 4.05 41.98 -13.44
CA PHE A 403 3.10 42.97 -13.90
C PHE A 403 3.33 43.37 -15.36
N GLN A 404 2.29 43.89 -15.98
CA GLN A 404 2.39 44.47 -17.32
C GLN A 404 3.34 45.69 -17.29
N ARG A 405 4.11 45.89 -18.35
CA ARG A 405 4.93 47.08 -18.50
C ARG A 405 4.06 48.27 -18.91
N PRO A 406 4.03 49.35 -18.10
CA PRO A 406 3.24 50.52 -18.45
C PRO A 406 3.95 51.41 -19.47
N ILE A 407 3.17 52.19 -20.19
CA ILE A 407 3.64 53.44 -20.76
C ILE A 407 3.67 54.45 -19.61
N VAL A 408 4.73 55.21 -19.49
CA VAL A 408 4.85 56.25 -18.45
C VAL A 408 3.67 57.23 -18.59
N SER A 409 2.91 57.37 -17.49
CA SER A 409 1.73 58.26 -17.43
C SER A 409 1.85 59.18 -16.20
N SER A 410 1.44 60.40 -16.35
CA SER A 410 1.32 61.34 -15.23
C SER A 410 0.11 61.09 -14.34
N ASN A 411 -0.80 60.22 -14.78
CA ASN A 411 -1.99 59.85 -14.04
C ASN A 411 -1.80 58.50 -13.33
N PRO A 412 -2.35 58.32 -12.13
CA PRO A 412 -2.39 57.01 -11.48
C PRO A 412 -3.04 55.95 -12.36
N MET A 413 -2.41 54.79 -12.48
CA MET A 413 -2.97 53.68 -13.22
C MET A 413 -2.78 52.34 -12.47
N ILE A 414 -3.76 51.48 -12.61
CA ILE A 414 -3.68 50.11 -12.11
C ILE A 414 -3.05 49.24 -13.19
N LEU A 415 -1.90 48.63 -12.86
CA LEU A 415 -1.23 47.71 -13.73
C LEU A 415 -1.73 46.28 -13.47
N GLY A 416 -2.25 45.65 -14.50
CA GLY A 416 -2.62 44.25 -14.46
C GLY A 416 -1.41 43.33 -14.39
N ARG A 417 -1.60 42.12 -13.92
CA ARG A 417 -0.60 41.07 -13.97
C ARG A 417 -0.38 40.63 -15.44
N LYS A 418 0.86 40.26 -15.74
CA LYS A 418 1.21 39.67 -17.02
C LYS A 418 0.55 38.29 -17.19
N ASN A 419 0.60 37.47 -16.15
CA ASN A 419 -0.08 36.18 -16.08
C ASN A 419 -1.43 36.36 -15.38
N LYS A 420 -2.52 35.96 -16.02
CA LYS A 420 -3.87 36.12 -15.45
C LYS A 420 -4.14 35.19 -14.25
N ALA A 421 -3.56 34.01 -14.22
CA ALA A 421 -3.75 33.05 -13.13
C ALA A 421 -2.60 33.13 -12.13
N LEU A 422 -2.93 33.16 -10.86
CA LEU A 422 -1.98 33.10 -9.72
C LEU A 422 -1.89 31.69 -9.19
N ASN A 423 -2.18 30.66 -9.82
CA ASN A 423 -2.04 29.24 -9.44
C ASN A 423 -1.68 28.99 -7.97
N MET A 424 -2.51 29.53 -7.06
CA MET A 424 -2.45 29.18 -5.65
C MET A 424 -3.33 27.97 -5.40
N SER A 425 -2.80 26.98 -4.68
CA SER A 425 -3.54 25.78 -4.34
C SER A 425 -3.50 25.56 -2.84
N VAL A 426 -4.67 25.50 -2.24
CA VAL A 426 -4.86 25.14 -0.84
C VAL A 426 -5.51 23.76 -0.82
N VAL A 427 -4.93 22.83 -0.07
CA VAL A 427 -5.53 21.52 0.22
C VAL A 427 -6.00 21.54 1.66
N ASP A 428 -7.31 21.38 1.83
CA ASP A 428 -7.92 21.15 3.13
C ASP A 428 -8.31 19.67 3.21
N SER A 429 -7.50 18.88 3.88
CA SER A 429 -7.74 17.46 4.12
C SER A 429 -8.26 17.19 5.54
N ARG A 430 -8.60 18.23 6.30
CA ARG A 430 -9.16 18.10 7.65
C ARG A 430 -10.52 17.41 7.58
N ALA A 431 -10.76 16.50 8.51
CA ALA A 431 -12.00 15.73 8.55
C ALA A 431 -13.23 16.57 8.96
N ILE A 432 -13.01 17.68 9.62
CA ILE A 432 -14.03 18.67 9.95
C ILE A 432 -13.71 19.90 9.10
N SER A 433 -14.58 20.24 8.17
CA SER A 433 -14.47 21.48 7.45
C SER A 433 -14.70 22.63 8.45
N SER A 434 -13.63 23.24 8.89
CA SER A 434 -13.67 24.49 9.66
C SER A 434 -13.34 25.64 8.72
N ASN A 435 -13.84 26.83 9.04
CA ASN A 435 -13.50 28.02 8.29
C ASN A 435 -11.98 28.15 8.21
N TRP A 436 -11.49 28.57 7.05
CA TRP A 436 -10.10 28.97 6.91
C TRP A 436 -9.99 30.26 6.12
N TYR A 437 -8.91 30.95 6.38
CA TYR A 437 -8.67 32.29 5.88
C TYR A 437 -7.27 32.34 5.25
N LEU A 438 -7.17 32.92 4.08
CA LEU A 438 -5.89 33.19 3.44
C LEU A 438 -5.61 34.70 3.57
N TYR A 439 -4.48 35.02 4.15
CA TYR A 439 -4.01 36.38 4.27
C TYR A 439 -2.80 36.61 3.37
N ALA A 440 -2.67 37.83 2.85
CA ALA A 440 -1.49 38.29 2.16
C ALA A 440 -0.89 39.49 2.87
N SER A 441 0.41 39.58 2.95
CA SER A 441 1.17 40.71 3.41
C SER A 441 2.40 40.91 2.53
N ILE A 442 2.99 42.09 2.57
CA ILE A 442 4.25 42.42 1.91
C ILE A 442 5.32 42.74 2.94
N ASP A 443 6.54 42.28 2.72
CA ASP A 443 7.67 42.49 3.64
C ASP A 443 8.30 43.88 3.47
N GLY A 444 7.88 44.64 2.44
CA GLY A 444 8.30 46.01 2.19
C GLY A 444 7.68 46.58 0.93
N PRO A 445 7.81 47.89 0.68
CA PRO A 445 7.26 48.52 -0.51
C PRO A 445 7.95 48.00 -1.75
N LEU A 446 7.24 48.06 -2.92
CA LEU A 446 7.90 47.84 -4.19
C LEU A 446 9.01 48.85 -4.35
N ALA A 447 10.21 48.43 -4.70
CA ALA A 447 11.38 49.27 -4.82
C ALA A 447 12.20 48.89 -6.08
N THR A 448 13.02 49.83 -6.52
CA THR A 448 14.05 49.54 -7.52
C THR A 448 15.11 48.58 -6.95
N THR A 449 15.80 47.85 -7.82
CA THR A 449 16.81 46.88 -7.41
C THR A 449 17.95 47.46 -6.55
N ASN A 450 18.18 48.78 -6.66
CA ASN A 450 19.16 49.51 -5.86
C ASN A 450 18.52 50.23 -4.62
N ASN A 451 17.20 50.07 -4.41
CA ASN A 451 16.42 50.73 -3.36
C ASN A 451 16.45 52.26 -3.38
N GLU A 452 16.86 52.89 -4.48
CA GLU A 452 16.85 54.38 -4.60
C GLU A 452 15.45 54.94 -4.77
N HIS A 453 14.52 54.18 -5.28
CA HIS A 453 13.11 54.57 -5.41
C HIS A 453 12.21 53.47 -4.90
N SER A 454 11.18 53.87 -4.15
CA SER A 454 10.16 52.97 -3.62
C SER A 454 8.75 53.51 -3.91
N LEU A 455 7.83 52.58 -4.04
CA LEU A 455 6.40 52.84 -4.24
C LEU A 455 5.63 52.27 -3.06
N PRO A 456 5.48 53.04 -1.96
CA PRO A 456 4.73 52.59 -0.81
C PRO A 456 3.24 52.40 -1.21
N GLU A 457 2.60 51.42 -0.61
CA GLU A 457 1.15 51.12 -0.77
C GLU A 457 0.71 50.89 -2.23
N SER A 458 1.64 50.49 -3.08
CA SER A 458 1.38 50.35 -4.54
C SER A 458 0.90 48.95 -4.91
N LEU A 459 1.02 47.95 -4.04
CA LEU A 459 0.50 46.62 -4.31
C LEU A 459 -0.92 46.50 -3.72
N ILE A 460 -1.87 46.24 -4.62
CA ILE A 460 -3.28 46.13 -4.28
C ILE A 460 -3.80 44.73 -4.62
N PHE A 461 -4.74 44.25 -3.82
CA PHE A 461 -5.55 43.08 -4.08
C PHE A 461 -6.97 43.52 -4.46
N ILE A 462 -7.52 43.00 -5.53
CA ILE A 462 -8.91 43.22 -5.92
C ILE A 462 -9.66 41.92 -5.69
N ASP A 463 -10.62 41.93 -4.78
CA ASP A 463 -11.41 40.76 -4.47
C ASP A 463 -12.53 40.48 -5.48
N GLU A 464 -13.29 39.43 -5.27
CA GLU A 464 -14.39 38.99 -6.15
C GLU A 464 -15.55 40.00 -6.24
N ASN A 465 -15.68 40.91 -5.26
CA ASN A 465 -16.66 41.98 -5.23
C ASN A 465 -16.12 43.27 -5.90
N ASN A 466 -14.91 43.25 -6.48
CA ASN A 466 -14.16 44.37 -6.99
C ASN A 466 -13.75 45.41 -5.92
N GLU A 467 -13.70 45.00 -4.64
CA GLU A 467 -13.13 45.84 -3.60
C GLU A 467 -11.61 45.88 -3.70
N ILE A 468 -11.06 47.08 -3.62
CA ILE A 468 -9.61 47.32 -3.67
C ILE A 468 -9.07 47.35 -2.24
N LYS A 469 -8.11 46.41 -1.94
CA LYS A 469 -7.43 46.34 -0.66
C LYS A 469 -5.93 46.56 -0.88
N THR A 470 -5.37 47.55 -0.20
CA THR A 470 -3.92 47.77 -0.26
C THR A 470 -3.20 46.75 0.62
N LEU A 471 -2.20 46.07 0.05
CA LEU A 471 -1.36 45.17 0.80
C LEU A 471 -0.26 45.92 1.52
N SER A 472 -0.06 45.62 2.79
CA SER A 472 0.96 46.20 3.67
C SER A 472 1.67 45.10 4.46
N SER A 473 2.52 45.47 5.39
CA SER A 473 3.10 44.52 6.35
C SER A 473 2.05 43.90 7.30
N THR A 474 0.90 44.53 7.42
CA THR A 474 -0.24 43.94 8.14
C THR A 474 -0.96 42.95 7.24
N PRO A 475 -1.20 41.71 7.70
CA PRO A 475 -1.90 40.71 6.91
C PRO A 475 -3.31 41.15 6.49
N THR A 476 -3.57 41.16 5.20
CA THR A 476 -4.86 41.51 4.60
C THR A 476 -5.58 40.24 4.17
N LEU A 477 -6.85 40.08 4.58
CA LEU A 477 -7.66 38.92 4.15
C LEU A 477 -7.91 38.97 2.64
N VAL A 478 -7.46 37.96 1.92
CA VAL A 478 -7.60 37.85 0.48
C VAL A 478 -8.58 36.76 0.03
N TYR A 479 -8.76 35.72 0.84
CA TYR A 479 -9.72 34.66 0.56
C TYR A 479 -10.19 33.98 1.86
N SER A 480 -11.43 33.54 1.86
CA SER A 480 -11.98 32.76 2.98
C SER A 480 -12.93 31.69 2.47
N VAL A 481 -12.91 30.53 3.12
CA VAL A 481 -13.93 29.50 2.96
C VAL A 481 -14.71 29.39 4.25
N GLY A 482 -16.00 29.70 4.16
CA GLY A 482 -16.95 29.50 5.26
C GLY A 482 -17.57 28.11 5.17
N VAL A 483 -17.81 27.45 6.30
CA VAL A 483 -18.68 26.28 6.34
C VAL A 483 -20.11 26.78 6.12
N ASN A 484 -20.69 26.44 4.95
CA ASN A 484 -22.12 26.52 4.81
C ASN A 484 -22.72 25.49 5.79
N THR A 485 -23.26 25.99 6.90
CA THR A 485 -24.17 25.20 7.75
C THR A 485 -25.41 24.91 6.89
N ILE A 486 -25.46 23.67 6.36
CA ILE A 486 -26.66 23.09 5.76
C ILE A 486 -27.50 22.50 6.90
#